data_9d0c17dcde4f005330f841b8398e9b55
#
_entry.id   9d0c17dcde4f005330f841b8398e9b55
#
_cell.length_a   1.000
_cell.length_b   1.000
_cell.length_c   1.000
_cell.angle_alpha   90.00
_cell.angle_beta   90.00
_cell.angle_gamma   90.00
#
_symmetry.space_group_name_H-M   'P 1'
#
loop_
_entity.id
_entity.type
_entity.pdbx_description
1 polymer ?
#
loop_
_entity_poly.entity_id
_entity_poly.type
_entity_poly.pdbx_seq_one_letter_code
_entity_poly.pdbx_strand_id
1 'polypeptide(L)'
;AKAAGADLLLSIHLNSDASAATNGLECYAAPPRLSANAESVRFGRLVTAAFRDQLGLTLRGWDGVRYLYFDANDARVVAESSDTTVRSDPTFTVLEDCGCPAVLVEEGFITNAGDRAAVCSDSACEQAAELYYQCIVDFFE
;
A
#
# COMPACT_ATOMS: atom_id res chain seq x y z
N ALA A 1 4.02 16.37 1.01
CA ALA A 1 2.80 16.37 0.17
C ALA A 1 2.02 17.66 0.42
N LYS A 2 1.46 17.88 1.63
CA LYS A 2 0.57 19.01 1.95
C LYS A 2 1.15 20.38 1.57
N ALA A 3 2.40 20.66 1.96
CA ALA A 3 3.05 21.95 1.66
C ALA A 3 3.34 22.16 0.16
N ALA A 4 3.40 21.09 -0.62
CA ALA A 4 3.59 21.11 -2.07
C ALA A 4 2.26 21.13 -2.86
N GLY A 5 1.10 21.06 -2.17
CA GLY A 5 -0.20 20.97 -2.82
C GLY A 5 -0.35 19.70 -3.65
N ALA A 6 0.21 18.58 -3.18
CA ALA A 6 0.13 17.31 -3.90
C ALA A 6 -1.29 16.75 -3.89
N ASP A 7 -1.74 16.20 -5.02
CA ASP A 7 -3.07 15.61 -5.20
C ASP A 7 -3.09 14.11 -4.86
N LEU A 8 -1.94 13.46 -4.78
CA LEU A 8 -1.76 12.05 -4.43
C LEU A 8 -0.37 11.84 -3.83
N LEU A 9 -0.26 10.95 -2.83
CA LEU A 9 1.00 10.45 -2.30
C LEU A 9 1.09 8.94 -2.52
N LEU A 10 2.13 8.50 -3.21
CA LEU A 10 2.48 7.09 -3.38
C LEU A 10 3.85 6.85 -2.75
N SER A 11 3.90 5.99 -1.73
CA SER A 11 5.12 5.54 -1.05
C SER A 11 5.37 4.08 -1.40
N ILE A 12 6.51 3.77 -2.02
CA ILE A 12 6.84 2.43 -2.55
C ILE A 12 7.91 1.80 -1.69
N HIS A 13 7.65 0.58 -1.21
CA HIS A 13 8.49 -0.16 -0.28
C HIS A 13 8.56 -1.65 -0.60
N LEU A 14 9.53 -2.31 0.04
CA LEU A 14 9.60 -3.77 0.17
C LEU A 14 9.55 -4.12 1.66
N ASN A 15 8.64 -4.99 2.00
CA ASN A 15 8.43 -5.48 3.36
C ASN A 15 9.53 -6.47 3.78
N SER A 16 9.57 -6.78 5.07
CA SER A 16 10.44 -7.83 5.61
C SER A 16 9.74 -8.56 6.76
N ASP A 17 10.06 -9.83 6.94
CA ASP A 17 9.55 -10.65 8.02
C ASP A 17 10.67 -11.58 8.52
N ALA A 18 10.62 -12.01 9.79
CA ALA A 18 11.55 -12.99 10.34
C ALA A 18 11.41 -14.36 9.66
N SER A 19 10.21 -14.67 9.17
CA SER A 19 9.93 -15.88 8.39
C SER A 19 10.12 -15.60 6.90
N ALA A 20 11.05 -16.31 6.26
CA ALA A 20 11.21 -16.27 4.80
C ALA A 20 10.02 -16.87 4.02
N ALA A 21 9.07 -17.50 4.70
CA ALA A 21 7.84 -18.01 4.09
C ALA A 21 6.76 -16.93 3.93
N THR A 22 6.85 -15.81 4.68
CA THR A 22 5.93 -14.69 4.54
C THR A 22 6.13 -14.01 3.19
N ASN A 23 5.04 -13.80 2.45
CA ASN A 23 5.07 -13.28 1.08
C ASN A 23 3.82 -12.47 0.76
N GLY A 24 3.82 -11.81 -0.39
CA GLY A 24 2.69 -11.14 -1.03
C GLY A 24 2.70 -9.62 -0.90
N LEU A 25 1.97 -9.00 -1.80
CA LEU A 25 1.77 -7.55 -1.89
C LEU A 25 0.70 -7.09 -0.91
N GLU A 26 0.95 -5.98 -0.24
CA GLU A 26 -0.05 -5.25 0.54
C GLU A 26 0.09 -3.74 0.35
N CYS A 27 -1.04 -3.04 0.43
CA CYS A 27 -1.11 -1.60 0.25
C CYS A 27 -1.80 -0.99 1.47
N TYR A 28 -1.09 -0.19 2.23
CA TYR A 28 -1.65 0.52 3.38
C TYR A 28 -2.23 1.86 2.93
N ALA A 29 -3.55 2.03 3.13
CA ALA A 29 -4.27 3.25 2.82
C ALA A 29 -4.43 4.14 4.05
N ALA A 30 -4.67 5.43 3.84
CA ALA A 30 -5.06 6.35 4.90
C ALA A 30 -6.31 5.82 5.63
N PRO A 31 -6.30 5.70 6.98
CA PRO A 31 -7.37 5.04 7.73
C PRO A 31 -8.67 5.86 7.82
N PRO A 32 -9.80 5.24 8.25
CA PRO A 32 -11.14 5.83 8.24
C PRO A 32 -11.31 7.19 8.94
N ARG A 33 -10.45 7.54 9.90
CA ARG A 33 -10.50 8.86 10.56
C ARG A 33 -9.98 10.01 9.70
N LEU A 34 -9.25 9.72 8.63
CA LEU A 34 -8.70 10.74 7.73
C LEU A 34 -9.67 10.98 6.56
N SER A 35 -9.88 12.23 6.21
CA SER A 35 -10.80 12.63 5.14
C SER A 35 -10.45 12.04 3.77
N ALA A 36 -9.18 11.72 3.55
CA ALA A 36 -8.68 11.11 2.32
C ALA A 36 -8.87 9.58 2.27
N ASN A 37 -9.49 8.94 3.27
CA ASN A 37 -9.60 7.48 3.36
C ASN A 37 -10.21 6.85 2.11
N ALA A 38 -11.40 7.30 1.68
CA ALA A 38 -12.12 6.68 0.55
C ALA A 38 -11.28 6.69 -0.74
N GLU A 39 -10.65 7.82 -1.05
CA GLU A 39 -9.82 7.96 -2.24
C GLU A 39 -8.50 7.19 -2.10
N SER A 40 -7.93 7.12 -0.91
CA SER A 40 -6.74 6.28 -0.64
C SER A 40 -7.03 4.80 -0.86
N VAL A 41 -8.18 4.31 -0.39
CA VAL A 41 -8.62 2.92 -0.63
C VAL A 41 -8.90 2.69 -2.11
N ARG A 42 -9.54 3.64 -2.81
CA ARG A 42 -9.79 3.55 -4.26
C ARG A 42 -8.49 3.41 -5.04
N PHE A 43 -7.51 4.27 -4.78
CA PHE A 43 -6.21 4.19 -5.43
C PHE A 43 -5.45 2.89 -5.07
N GLY A 44 -5.45 2.50 -3.79
CA GLY A 44 -4.84 1.25 -3.35
C GLY A 44 -5.41 0.03 -4.09
N ARG A 45 -6.72 -0.01 -4.34
CA ARG A 45 -7.37 -1.10 -5.10
C ARG A 45 -6.96 -1.12 -6.57
N LEU A 46 -6.79 0.03 -7.22
CA LEU A 46 -6.24 0.09 -8.58
C LEU A 46 -4.85 -0.55 -8.61
N VAL A 47 -3.97 -0.16 -7.68
CA VAL A 47 -2.61 -0.71 -7.60
C VAL A 47 -2.62 -2.21 -7.33
N THR A 48 -3.31 -2.67 -6.28
CA THR A 48 -3.28 -4.09 -5.91
C THR A 48 -3.88 -4.99 -7.01
N ALA A 49 -4.95 -4.54 -7.66
CA ALA A 49 -5.54 -5.25 -8.80
C ALA A 49 -4.58 -5.33 -9.99
N ALA A 50 -3.96 -4.21 -10.38
CA ALA A 50 -3.02 -4.17 -11.49
C ALA A 50 -1.81 -5.10 -11.27
N PHE A 51 -1.22 -5.07 -10.08
CA PHE A 51 -0.06 -5.90 -9.75
C PHE A 51 -0.42 -7.39 -9.67
N ARG A 52 -1.59 -7.74 -9.12
CA ARG A 52 -2.10 -9.12 -9.15
C ARG A 52 -2.29 -9.61 -10.58
N ASP A 53 -2.97 -8.82 -11.40
CA ASP A 53 -3.44 -9.27 -12.72
C ASP A 53 -2.31 -9.26 -13.78
N GLN A 54 -1.34 -8.37 -13.66
CA GLN A 54 -0.26 -8.23 -14.62
C GLN A 54 1.05 -8.92 -14.19
N LEU A 55 1.37 -8.94 -12.89
CA LEU A 55 2.59 -9.55 -12.36
C LEU A 55 2.34 -10.88 -11.63
N GLY A 56 1.07 -11.26 -11.44
CA GLY A 56 0.71 -12.52 -10.77
C GLY A 56 1.05 -12.53 -9.27
N LEU A 57 1.19 -11.35 -8.64
CA LEU A 57 1.53 -11.28 -7.24
C LEU A 57 0.36 -11.73 -6.35
N THR A 58 0.69 -12.46 -5.29
CA THR A 58 -0.29 -12.84 -4.26
C THR A 58 -0.64 -11.60 -3.44
N LEU A 59 -1.93 -11.35 -3.24
CA LEU A 59 -2.39 -10.28 -2.36
C LEU A 59 -2.49 -10.77 -0.91
N ARG A 60 -2.08 -9.93 0.03
CA ARG A 60 -2.28 -10.16 1.45
C ARG A 60 -3.68 -9.67 1.87
N GLY A 61 -4.32 -10.40 2.80
CA GLY A 61 -5.69 -10.10 3.21
C GLY A 61 -6.71 -10.36 2.11
N TRP A 62 -7.79 -9.58 2.07
CA TRP A 62 -8.88 -9.80 1.14
C TRP A 62 -8.60 -9.29 -0.28
N ASP A 63 -8.22 -8.00 -0.41
CA ASP A 63 -7.99 -7.33 -1.69
C ASP A 63 -6.62 -6.64 -1.77
N GLY A 64 -5.75 -6.93 -0.80
CA GLY A 64 -4.43 -6.33 -0.69
C GLY A 64 -4.43 -4.95 -0.04
N VAL A 65 -5.59 -4.29 0.13
CA VAL A 65 -5.68 -2.96 0.75
C VAL A 65 -6.05 -3.08 2.22
N ARG A 66 -5.22 -2.50 3.06
CA ARG A 66 -5.28 -2.66 4.52
C ARG A 66 -5.04 -1.33 5.22
N TYR A 67 -5.34 -1.30 6.52
CA TYR A 67 -4.93 -0.23 7.42
C TYR A 67 -3.89 -0.75 8.40
N LEU A 68 -2.91 0.07 8.72
CA LEU A 68 -1.95 -0.22 9.78
C LEU A 68 -2.11 0.84 10.88
N TYR A 69 -2.14 0.37 12.11
CA TYR A 69 -2.18 1.20 13.30
C TYR A 69 -1.03 0.82 14.23
N PHE A 70 -0.60 1.77 15.07
CA PHE A 70 0.30 1.54 16.18
C PHE A 70 -0.50 1.68 17.48
N ASP A 71 -0.58 0.60 18.25
CA ASP A 71 -1.29 0.62 19.53
C ASP A 71 -0.51 1.39 20.61
N ALA A 72 -1.07 1.44 21.83
CA ALA A 72 -0.45 2.15 22.97
C ALA A 72 0.93 1.58 23.39
N ASN A 73 1.31 0.40 22.91
CA ASN A 73 2.60 -0.24 23.15
C ASN A 73 3.52 -0.16 21.92
N ASP A 74 3.15 0.68 20.93
CA ASP A 74 3.83 0.79 19.63
C ASP A 74 3.83 -0.53 18.82
N ALA A 75 2.90 -1.43 19.13
CA ALA A 75 2.73 -2.66 18.38
C ALA A 75 1.86 -2.44 17.12
N ARG A 76 2.23 -3.09 16.01
CA ARG A 76 1.49 -3.00 14.75
C ARG A 76 0.19 -3.78 14.83
N VAL A 77 -0.91 -3.12 14.51
CA VAL A 77 -2.25 -3.70 14.37
C VAL A 77 -2.71 -3.48 12.93
N VAL A 78 -2.99 -4.57 12.22
CA VAL A 78 -3.43 -4.50 10.82
C VAL A 78 -4.90 -4.83 10.74
N ALA A 79 -5.66 -4.04 9.98
CA ALA A 79 -7.06 -4.26 9.68
C ALA A 79 -7.30 -4.24 8.17
N GLU A 80 -8.31 -4.97 7.70
CA GLU A 80 -8.70 -4.95 6.28
C GLU A 80 -9.38 -3.61 5.92
N SER A 81 -9.29 -3.21 4.66
CA SER A 81 -9.91 -1.97 4.17
C SER A 81 -11.44 -1.95 4.26
N SER A 82 -12.06 -3.11 4.50
CA SER A 82 -13.49 -3.25 4.78
C SER A 82 -13.87 -2.92 6.23
N ASP A 83 -12.91 -2.83 7.15
CA ASP A 83 -13.14 -2.37 8.53
C ASP A 83 -13.27 -0.85 8.55
N THR A 84 -14.50 -0.36 8.66
CA THR A 84 -14.82 1.08 8.71
C THR A 84 -14.74 1.67 10.12
N THR A 85 -14.25 0.92 11.10
CA THR A 85 -14.11 1.39 12.48
C THR A 85 -13.15 2.58 12.55
N VAL A 86 -13.64 3.69 13.07
CA VAL A 86 -12.80 4.87 13.32
C VAL A 86 -11.98 4.65 14.59
N ARG A 87 -10.66 4.58 14.44
CA ARG A 87 -9.71 4.43 15.52
C ARG A 87 -8.90 5.71 15.70
N SER A 88 -8.53 6.03 16.94
CA SER A 88 -7.63 7.15 17.27
C SER A 88 -6.14 6.78 17.17
N ASP A 89 -5.83 5.48 17.06
CA ASP A 89 -4.46 5.01 16.96
C ASP A 89 -3.74 5.61 15.74
N PRO A 90 -2.47 6.03 15.88
CA PRO A 90 -1.71 6.57 14.76
C PRO A 90 -1.43 5.52 13.69
N THR A 91 -1.23 5.98 12.46
CA THR A 91 -0.74 5.17 11.34
C THR A 91 0.65 5.63 10.91
N PHE A 92 1.14 5.19 9.76
CA PHE A 92 2.39 5.71 9.19
C PHE A 92 2.32 7.24 9.02
N THR A 93 3.36 7.94 9.43
CA THR A 93 3.45 9.40 9.34
C THR A 93 3.19 9.92 7.93
N VAL A 94 3.65 9.19 6.89
CA VAL A 94 3.42 9.55 5.49
C VAL A 94 1.95 9.53 5.10
N LEU A 95 1.13 8.69 5.74
CA LEU A 95 -0.32 8.62 5.53
C LEU A 95 -1.07 9.61 6.43
N GLU A 96 -0.54 9.83 7.66
CA GLU A 96 -1.14 10.68 8.67
C GLU A 96 -1.21 12.15 8.24
N ASP A 97 -0.08 12.66 7.77
CA ASP A 97 0.17 14.09 7.61
C ASP A 97 0.20 14.57 6.14
N CYS A 98 -0.12 13.69 5.18
CA CYS A 98 0.01 14.06 3.76
C CYS A 98 -1.01 15.11 3.29
N GLY A 99 -2.24 15.08 3.82
CA GLY A 99 -3.33 16.01 3.48
C GLY A 99 -3.96 15.78 2.10
N CYS A 100 -3.64 14.67 1.43
CA CYS A 100 -4.19 14.21 0.17
C CYS A 100 -4.44 12.69 0.23
N PRO A 101 -5.09 12.07 -0.76
CA PRO A 101 -5.10 10.61 -0.91
C PRO A 101 -3.69 10.04 -0.85
N ALA A 102 -3.49 8.99 -0.05
CA ALA A 102 -2.17 8.46 0.22
C ALA A 102 -2.17 6.96 0.42
N VAL A 103 -1.20 6.28 -0.16
CA VAL A 103 -0.94 4.87 0.04
C VAL A 103 0.54 4.59 0.28
N LEU A 104 0.82 3.56 1.08
CA LEU A 104 2.14 2.96 1.21
C LEU A 104 2.03 1.52 0.69
N VAL A 105 2.73 1.24 -0.40
CA VAL A 105 2.72 -0.08 -1.05
C VAL A 105 3.95 -0.86 -0.61
N GLU A 106 3.72 -2.07 -0.12
CA GLU A 106 4.73 -3.09 0.11
C GLU A 106 4.60 -4.11 -1.03
N GLU A 107 5.43 -3.97 -2.06
CA GLU A 107 5.33 -4.78 -3.30
C GLU A 107 5.55 -6.28 -3.06
N GLY A 108 6.18 -6.64 -1.96
CA GLY A 108 6.47 -8.00 -1.53
C GLY A 108 7.47 -7.99 -0.39
N PHE A 109 7.89 -9.19 0.05
CA PHE A 109 8.83 -9.35 1.14
C PHE A 109 10.24 -9.59 0.62
N ILE A 110 11.17 -8.69 0.93
CA ILE A 110 12.58 -8.84 0.55
C ILE A 110 13.21 -10.10 1.17
N THR A 111 12.64 -10.60 2.26
CA THR A 111 13.04 -11.85 2.92
C THR A 111 12.54 -13.10 2.21
N ASN A 112 11.53 -12.98 1.32
CA ASN A 112 10.99 -14.10 0.55
C ASN A 112 11.68 -14.20 -0.83
N ALA A 113 12.15 -15.39 -1.19
CA ALA A 113 12.88 -15.59 -2.44
C ALA A 113 11.98 -15.43 -3.69
N GLY A 114 10.70 -15.83 -3.59
CA GLY A 114 9.72 -15.70 -4.67
C GLY A 114 9.38 -14.24 -4.94
N ASP A 115 9.08 -13.47 -3.88
CA ASP A 115 8.77 -12.05 -3.99
C ASP A 115 9.98 -11.28 -4.57
N ARG A 116 11.21 -11.53 -4.07
CA ARG A 116 12.41 -10.92 -4.65
C ARG A 116 12.56 -11.20 -6.14
N ALA A 117 12.33 -12.44 -6.55
CA ALA A 117 12.43 -12.80 -7.96
C ALA A 117 11.38 -12.07 -8.82
N ALA A 118 10.20 -11.81 -8.25
CA ALA A 118 9.10 -11.15 -8.95
C ALA A 118 9.27 -9.63 -9.05
N VAL A 119 9.88 -8.96 -8.05
CA VAL A 119 9.85 -7.48 -7.97
C VAL A 119 11.22 -6.80 -7.97
N CYS A 120 12.34 -7.53 -7.82
CA CYS A 120 13.67 -6.91 -7.64
C CYS A 120 14.57 -6.93 -8.87
N SER A 121 14.10 -7.36 -10.04
CA SER A 121 14.89 -7.24 -11.29
C SER A 121 14.63 -5.89 -11.97
N ASP A 122 15.59 -5.44 -12.80
CA ASP A 122 15.41 -4.20 -13.59
C ASP A 122 14.12 -4.26 -14.42
N SER A 123 13.84 -5.39 -15.08
CA SER A 123 12.62 -5.58 -15.85
C SER A 123 11.35 -5.55 -14.99
N ALA A 124 11.40 -6.08 -13.76
CA ALA A 124 10.26 -5.99 -12.84
C ALA A 124 10.03 -4.56 -12.38
N CYS A 125 11.09 -3.82 -12.09
CA CYS A 125 10.99 -2.40 -11.74
C CYS A 125 10.39 -1.55 -12.89
N GLU A 126 10.79 -1.81 -14.13
CA GLU A 126 10.21 -1.14 -15.30
C GLU A 126 8.72 -1.45 -15.45
N GLN A 127 8.32 -2.72 -15.28
CA GLN A 127 6.91 -3.12 -15.34
C GLN A 127 6.11 -2.48 -14.19
N ALA A 128 6.64 -2.50 -12.97
CA ALA A 128 6.00 -1.86 -11.82
C ALA A 128 5.81 -0.35 -12.04
N ALA A 129 6.81 0.34 -12.58
CA ALA A 129 6.74 1.77 -12.89
C ALA A 129 5.63 2.07 -13.90
N GLU A 130 5.48 1.27 -14.96
CA GLU A 130 4.40 1.41 -15.94
C GLU A 130 3.03 1.17 -15.31
N LEU A 131 2.89 0.15 -14.44
CA LEU A 131 1.65 -0.12 -13.72
C LEU A 131 1.26 1.03 -12.77
N TYR A 132 2.21 1.58 -12.02
CA TYR A 132 1.95 2.75 -11.19
C TYR A 132 1.52 3.95 -12.01
N TYR A 133 2.20 4.21 -13.14
CA TYR A 133 1.82 5.29 -14.04
C TYR A 133 0.37 5.12 -14.52
N GLN A 134 -0.01 3.94 -14.99
CA GLN A 134 -1.37 3.68 -15.45
C GLN A 134 -2.40 3.81 -14.32
N CYS A 135 -2.10 3.29 -13.12
CA CYS A 135 -2.97 3.45 -11.96
C CYS A 135 -3.17 4.93 -11.57
N ILE A 136 -2.13 5.76 -11.71
CA ILE A 136 -2.25 7.21 -11.47
C ILE A 136 -3.14 7.86 -12.52
N VAL A 137 -2.97 7.52 -13.80
CA VAL A 137 -3.84 8.03 -14.88
C VAL A 137 -5.29 7.65 -14.61
N ASP A 138 -5.58 6.36 -14.38
CA ASP A 138 -6.93 5.85 -14.12
C ASP A 138 -7.55 6.44 -12.84
N PHE A 139 -6.72 6.85 -11.89
CA PHE A 139 -7.19 7.49 -10.66
C PHE A 139 -7.70 8.91 -10.89
N PHE A 140 -7.14 9.64 -11.83
CA PHE A 140 -7.50 11.04 -12.11
C PHE A 140 -8.48 11.21 -13.28
N GLU A 141 -8.80 10.15 -14.01
CA GLU A 141 -9.86 10.12 -15.05
C GLU A 141 -11.26 9.91 -14.45
#